data_11b5529bf3fc222cb0348671f3225911
#
_entry.id   11b5529bf3fc222cb0348671f3225911
#
_cell.length_a   1.000
_cell.length_b   1.000
_cell.length_c   1.000
_cell.angle_alpha   90.00
_cell.angle_beta   90.00
_cell.angle_gamma   90.00
#
_symmetry.space_group_name_H-M   'P 1'
#
loop_
_entity.id
_entity.type
_entity.pdbx_description
1 polymer ?
#
loop_
_entity_poly.entity_id
_entity_poly.type
_entity_poly.pdbx_seq_one_letter_code
_entity_poly.pdbx_strand_id
1 'polypeptide(L)'
;RVFAPPGFTRVLFAECGFGADQHGQRATKAATRACRNAIEFNSIPSIRELVPGGYAGMKIHVHLGIPEGFDVDVEKVREVFPYGEVTSVDVDRGGVKTRSWIELPAQGDDGDDFIICVANVSVGY
;
A
#
# COMPACT_ATOMS: atom_id res chain seq x y z
N ARG A 1 19.04 15.59 -5.68
CA ARG A 1 19.43 14.32 -6.30
C ARG A 1 18.28 13.33 -6.24
N VAL A 2 17.94 12.77 -7.37
CA VAL A 2 16.83 11.81 -7.48
C VAL A 2 17.39 10.42 -7.76
N PHE A 3 16.90 9.45 -7.00
CA PHE A 3 17.18 8.03 -7.21
C PHE A 3 15.91 7.35 -7.73
N ALA A 4 16.04 6.13 -8.17
CA ALA A 4 14.91 5.34 -8.64
C ALA A 4 14.98 3.91 -8.07
N PRO A 5 13.84 3.29 -7.77
CA PRO A 5 13.79 1.88 -7.41
C PRO A 5 14.30 1.01 -8.56
N PRO A 6 14.71 -0.25 -8.29
CA PRO A 6 15.08 -1.18 -9.34
C PRO A 6 13.99 -1.30 -10.40
N GLY A 7 14.38 -1.25 -11.67
CA GLY A 7 13.47 -1.34 -12.80
C GLY A 7 12.85 -0.01 -13.26
N PHE A 8 13.06 1.08 -12.52
CA PHE A 8 12.62 2.40 -12.92
C PHE A 8 13.72 3.15 -13.66
N THR A 9 13.31 3.94 -14.64
CA THR A 9 14.16 4.97 -15.24
C THR A 9 14.06 6.26 -14.44
N ARG A 10 12.84 6.61 -14.00
CA ARG A 10 12.58 7.87 -13.31
C ARG A 10 11.42 7.75 -12.32
N VAL A 11 11.58 8.33 -11.15
CA VAL A 11 10.49 8.56 -10.20
C VAL A 11 9.90 9.94 -10.47
N LEU A 12 8.59 9.99 -10.56
CA LEU A 12 7.86 11.25 -10.73
C LEU A 12 7.37 11.80 -9.40
N PHE A 13 6.81 10.96 -8.56
CA PHE A 13 6.34 11.35 -7.24
C PHE A 13 6.20 10.14 -6.31
N ALA A 14 6.05 10.42 -5.03
CA ALA A 14 5.69 9.46 -4.02
C ALA A 14 4.49 9.96 -3.24
N GLU A 15 3.63 9.05 -2.86
CA GLU A 15 2.45 9.32 -2.06
C GLU A 15 2.30 8.26 -0.97
N CYS A 16 1.67 8.63 0.14
CA CYS A 16 1.54 7.71 1.26
C CYS A 16 0.09 7.64 1.76
N GLY A 17 -0.19 6.57 2.44
CA GLY A 17 -1.49 6.35 3.05
C GLY A 17 -1.39 5.40 4.23
N PHE A 18 -2.47 5.31 4.99
CA PHE A 18 -2.61 4.32 6.03
C PHE A 18 -3.94 3.60 5.90
N GLY A 19 -3.99 2.40 6.45
CA GLY A 19 -5.19 1.60 6.49
C GLY A 19 -5.22 0.76 7.74
N ALA A 20 -6.42 0.44 8.20
CA ALA A 20 -6.60 -0.27 9.44
C ALA A 20 -7.56 -1.45 9.27
N ASP A 21 -7.38 -2.46 10.11
CA ASP A 21 -8.35 -3.53 10.30
C ASP A 21 -8.60 -3.71 11.79
N GLN A 22 -9.80 -3.40 12.22
CA GLN A 22 -10.23 -3.51 13.61
C GLN A 22 -10.79 -4.90 13.91
N HIS A 23 -11.55 -5.45 12.98
CA HIS A 23 -12.20 -6.74 13.16
C HIS A 23 -11.63 -7.78 12.20
N GLY A 24 -11.19 -8.92 12.78
CA GLY A 24 -10.52 -9.98 12.04
C GLY A 24 -9.00 -9.90 12.06
N GLN A 25 -8.42 -8.77 12.45
CA GLN A 25 -6.97 -8.55 12.61
C GLN A 25 -6.16 -9.02 11.39
N ARG A 26 -6.58 -8.59 10.20
CA ARG A 26 -5.96 -8.99 8.94
C ARG A 26 -5.04 -7.91 8.40
N ALA A 27 -3.74 -8.16 8.42
CA ALA A 27 -2.75 -7.23 7.90
C ALA A 27 -2.90 -6.99 6.39
N THR A 28 -3.24 -8.01 5.61
CA THR A 28 -3.48 -7.84 4.17
C THR A 28 -4.61 -6.86 3.90
N LYS A 29 -5.69 -6.94 4.66
CA LYS A 29 -6.82 -6.01 4.54
C LYS A 29 -6.43 -4.58 4.91
N ALA A 30 -5.68 -4.42 6.00
CA ALA A 30 -5.16 -3.12 6.41
C ALA A 30 -4.19 -2.55 5.37
N ALA A 31 -3.29 -3.37 4.83
CA ALA A 31 -2.33 -2.97 3.80
C ALA A 31 -3.01 -2.55 2.49
N THR A 32 -4.03 -3.29 2.03
CA THR A 32 -4.77 -2.90 0.83
C THR A 32 -5.52 -1.60 1.02
N ARG A 33 -6.06 -1.35 2.20
CA ARG A 33 -6.67 -0.07 2.55
C ARG A 33 -5.64 1.07 2.58
N ALA A 34 -4.44 0.80 3.08
CA ALA A 34 -3.34 1.78 3.08
C ALA A 34 -2.96 2.19 1.65
N CYS A 35 -2.85 1.23 0.74
CA CYS A 35 -2.56 1.49 -0.67
C CYS A 35 -3.69 2.27 -1.34
N ARG A 36 -4.95 1.91 -1.09
CA ARG A 36 -6.10 2.67 -1.61
C ARG A 36 -6.10 4.10 -1.08
N ASN A 37 -5.83 4.29 0.20
CA ASN A 37 -5.75 5.62 0.78
C ASN A 37 -4.66 6.46 0.12
N ALA A 38 -3.51 5.86 -0.19
CA ALA A 38 -2.41 6.55 -0.86
C ALA A 38 -2.80 7.08 -2.25
N ILE A 39 -3.61 6.33 -3.01
CA ILE A 39 -3.94 6.67 -4.40
C ILE A 39 -5.33 7.28 -4.58
N GLU A 40 -6.21 7.19 -3.59
CA GLU A 40 -7.64 7.45 -3.71
C GLU A 40 -7.99 8.87 -4.17
N PHE A 41 -7.24 9.85 -3.69
CA PHE A 41 -7.49 11.25 -4.01
C PHE A 41 -6.56 11.81 -5.08
N ASN A 42 -5.73 10.96 -5.67
CA ASN A 42 -4.72 11.38 -6.61
C ASN A 42 -5.13 11.01 -8.04
N SER A 43 -5.62 12.01 -8.77
CA SER A 43 -5.76 11.92 -10.21
C SER A 43 -4.76 12.87 -10.83
N ILE A 44 -3.79 12.31 -11.55
CA ILE A 44 -2.71 13.09 -12.17
C ILE A 44 -2.79 12.93 -13.68
N PRO A 45 -3.57 13.79 -14.35
CA PRO A 45 -3.77 13.69 -15.80
C PRO A 45 -2.47 13.77 -16.61
N SER A 46 -1.46 14.45 -16.07
CA SER A 46 -0.15 14.59 -16.71
C SER A 46 0.62 13.28 -16.84
N ILE A 47 0.23 12.22 -16.15
CA ILE A 47 0.83 10.88 -16.31
C ILE A 47 0.79 10.45 -17.77
N ARG A 48 -0.29 10.72 -18.49
CA ARG A 48 -0.42 10.37 -19.91
C ARG A 48 0.62 11.05 -20.78
N GLU A 49 1.06 12.23 -20.38
CA GLU A 49 2.04 13.04 -21.13
C GLU A 49 3.47 12.75 -20.70
N LEU A 50 3.69 12.59 -19.39
CA LEU A 50 5.02 12.46 -18.82
C LEU A 50 5.59 11.05 -18.93
N VAL A 51 4.74 10.03 -18.87
CA VAL A 51 5.17 8.64 -18.92
C VAL A 51 5.17 8.15 -20.37
N PRO A 52 6.30 7.65 -20.89
CA PRO A 52 6.33 7.01 -22.18
C PRO A 52 5.34 5.83 -22.24
N GLY A 53 4.39 5.89 -23.18
CA GLY A 53 3.32 4.91 -23.27
C GLY A 53 2.13 5.16 -22.34
N GLY A 54 2.09 6.29 -21.62
CA GLY A 54 1.01 6.66 -20.72
C GLY A 54 0.86 5.67 -19.56
N TYR A 55 -0.36 5.36 -19.17
CA TYR A 55 -0.61 4.43 -18.06
C TYR A 55 -0.02 3.03 -18.28
N ALA A 56 0.11 2.60 -19.54
CA ALA A 56 0.72 1.30 -19.86
C ALA A 56 2.21 1.25 -19.53
N GLY A 57 2.89 2.39 -19.59
CA GLY A 57 4.32 2.50 -19.25
C GLY A 57 4.58 2.86 -17.78
N MET A 58 3.55 3.12 -17.01
CA MET A 58 3.68 3.54 -15.62
C MET A 58 4.15 2.40 -14.74
N LYS A 59 5.12 2.68 -13.87
CA LYS A 59 5.65 1.74 -12.88
C LYS A 59 5.35 2.22 -11.47
N ILE A 60 5.13 1.26 -10.61
CA ILE A 60 4.76 1.49 -9.21
C ILE A 60 5.68 0.65 -8.33
N HIS A 61 6.22 1.29 -7.31
CA HIS A 61 6.92 0.63 -6.22
C HIS A 61 6.16 0.88 -4.93
N VAL A 62 5.87 -0.18 -4.18
CA VAL A 62 5.13 -0.11 -2.92
C VAL A 62 6.04 -0.51 -1.78
N HIS A 63 6.08 0.32 -0.75
CA HIS A 63 6.75 0.00 0.50
C HIS A 63 5.72 0.00 1.62
N LEU A 64 5.55 -1.14 2.29
CA LEU A 64 4.58 -1.34 3.35
C LEU A 64 5.25 -1.39 4.71
N GLY A 65 4.64 -0.71 5.67
CA GLY A 65 4.93 -0.91 7.09
C GLY A 65 3.83 -1.76 7.72
N ILE A 66 4.18 -2.96 8.13
CA ILE A 66 3.27 -3.94 8.72
C ILE A 66 3.73 -4.20 10.16
N PRO A 67 2.83 -4.16 11.15
CA PRO A 67 3.19 -4.45 12.53
C PRO A 67 3.78 -5.85 12.68
N GLU A 68 4.70 -6.00 13.62
CA GLU A 68 5.35 -7.28 13.91
C GLU A 68 4.32 -8.35 14.31
N GLY A 69 4.53 -9.57 13.84
CA GLY A 69 3.65 -10.71 14.10
C GLY A 69 2.53 -10.88 13.10
N PHE A 70 2.45 -10.03 12.08
CA PHE A 70 1.43 -10.12 11.03
C PHE A 70 2.09 -10.28 9.67
N ASP A 71 1.46 -11.07 8.80
CA ASP A 71 1.90 -11.30 7.44
C ASP A 71 0.92 -10.66 6.46
N VAL A 72 1.44 -10.27 5.29
CA VAL A 72 0.66 -9.68 4.22
C VAL A 72 0.81 -10.50 2.94
N ASP A 73 -0.31 -10.68 2.24
CA ASP A 73 -0.33 -11.26 0.91
C ASP A 73 -0.04 -10.15 -0.12
N VAL A 74 1.20 -10.10 -0.60
CA VAL A 74 1.65 -9.04 -1.51
C VAL A 74 0.94 -9.10 -2.88
N GLU A 75 0.49 -10.26 -3.31
CA GLU A 75 -0.24 -10.38 -4.58
C GLU A 75 -1.61 -9.68 -4.50
N LYS A 76 -2.27 -9.76 -3.35
CA LYS A 76 -3.50 -8.98 -3.13
C LYS A 76 -3.26 -7.48 -3.06
N VAL A 77 -2.10 -7.07 -2.55
CA VAL A 77 -1.70 -5.66 -2.55
C VAL A 77 -1.53 -5.16 -3.99
N ARG A 78 -0.91 -5.95 -4.85
CA ARG A 78 -0.73 -5.61 -6.28
C ARG A 78 -2.06 -5.36 -6.98
N GLU A 79 -3.10 -6.09 -6.65
CA GLU A 79 -4.43 -5.98 -7.26
C GLU A 79 -5.14 -4.66 -6.96
N VAL A 80 -4.67 -3.90 -5.98
CA VAL A 80 -5.27 -2.59 -5.62
C VAL A 80 -5.07 -1.55 -6.72
N PHE A 81 -3.97 -1.64 -7.46
CA PHE A 81 -3.57 -0.62 -8.43
C PHE A 81 -4.24 -0.84 -9.77
N PRO A 82 -5.10 0.10 -10.22
CA PRO A 82 -5.86 -0.07 -11.46
C PRO A 82 -5.04 0.13 -12.73
N TYR A 83 -3.92 0.84 -12.62
CA TYR A 83 -3.06 1.18 -13.75
C TYR A 83 -1.60 0.96 -13.40
N GLY A 84 -0.78 0.74 -14.42
CA GLY A 84 0.65 0.59 -14.28
C GLY A 84 1.06 -0.80 -13.83
N GLU A 85 2.36 -0.99 -13.76
CA GLU A 85 2.99 -2.23 -13.33
C GLU A 85 3.58 -2.04 -11.94
N VAL A 86 3.15 -2.85 -10.98
CA VAL A 86 3.79 -2.92 -9.66
C VAL A 86 5.04 -3.75 -9.79
N THR A 87 6.18 -3.09 -9.86
CA THR A 87 7.48 -3.74 -10.09
C THR A 87 7.98 -4.47 -8.84
N SER A 88 7.69 -3.93 -7.67
CA SER A 88 8.09 -4.54 -6.41
C SER A 88 7.25 -4.04 -5.25
N VAL A 89 7.11 -4.90 -4.25
CA VAL A 89 6.48 -4.60 -2.97
C VAL A 89 7.47 -4.98 -1.88
N ASP A 90 7.98 -3.99 -1.16
CA ASP A 90 8.83 -4.20 0.00
C ASP A 90 8.00 -4.14 1.27
N VAL A 91 8.29 -5.02 2.21
CA VAL A 91 7.57 -5.10 3.49
C VAL A 91 8.57 -5.00 4.62
N ASP A 92 8.38 -4.01 5.47
CA ASP A 92 9.14 -3.84 6.70
C ASP A 92 8.23 -3.81 7.91
N ARG A 93 8.80 -3.95 9.08
CA ARG A 93 8.05 -3.76 10.31
C ARG A 93 7.79 -2.27 10.53
N GLY A 94 6.53 -1.94 10.77
CA GLY A 94 6.07 -0.55 10.92
C GLY A 94 4.57 -0.52 11.16
N GLY A 95 3.98 0.67 11.07
CA GLY A 95 2.60 0.83 11.47
C GLY A 95 2.42 0.68 12.98
N VAL A 96 1.22 0.35 13.41
CA VAL A 96 0.90 0.21 14.84
C VAL A 96 0.01 -0.99 15.07
N LYS A 97 0.40 -1.83 16.02
CA LYS A 97 -0.52 -2.78 16.65
C LYS A 97 -0.99 -2.14 17.95
N THR A 98 -2.25 -1.77 18.00
CA THR A 98 -2.87 -1.19 19.18
C THR A 98 -4.09 -2.01 19.60
N ARG A 99 -4.88 -1.51 20.50
CA ARG A 99 -6.08 -2.19 20.98
C ARG A 99 -7.30 -1.34 20.68
N SER A 100 -8.36 -1.99 20.20
CA SER A 100 -9.66 -1.34 20.05
C SER A 100 -10.47 -1.34 21.34
N TRP A 101 -10.12 -2.25 22.28
CA TRP A 101 -10.88 -2.53 23.50
C TRP A 101 -12.26 -3.15 23.20
N ILE A 102 -12.47 -3.60 21.97
CA ILE A 102 -13.70 -4.20 21.50
C ILE A 102 -13.37 -5.54 20.85
N GLU A 103 -13.98 -6.60 21.31
CA GLU A 103 -13.88 -7.92 20.71
C GLU A 103 -15.25 -8.39 20.29
N LEU A 104 -15.43 -8.65 18.99
CA LEU A 104 -16.67 -9.13 18.41
C LEU A 104 -16.41 -10.43 17.65
N PRO A 105 -16.50 -11.59 18.32
CA PRO A 105 -16.25 -12.89 17.66
C PRO A 105 -17.11 -13.13 16.43
N ALA A 106 -18.32 -12.58 16.39
CA ALA A 106 -19.20 -12.67 15.23
C ALA A 106 -18.66 -11.93 14.00
N GLN A 107 -17.70 -11.03 14.18
CA GLN A 107 -17.00 -10.33 13.10
C GLN A 107 -15.61 -10.89 12.83
N GLY A 108 -15.30 -12.05 13.38
CA GLY A 108 -14.03 -12.74 13.15
C GLY A 108 -12.90 -12.34 14.07
N ASP A 109 -13.19 -11.66 15.19
CA ASP A 109 -12.16 -11.24 16.13
C ASP A 109 -11.65 -12.42 16.96
N ASP A 110 -10.32 -12.55 17.04
CA ASP A 110 -9.61 -13.41 17.97
C ASP A 110 -9.05 -12.62 19.15
N GLY A 111 -9.52 -11.42 19.35
CA GLY A 111 -9.07 -10.50 20.37
C GLY A 111 -9.45 -9.07 19.99
N ASP A 112 -8.83 -8.11 20.66
CA ASP A 112 -9.08 -6.69 20.42
C ASP A 112 -7.91 -5.95 19.75
N ASP A 113 -7.01 -6.66 19.11
CA ASP A 113 -5.93 -6.06 18.33
C ASP A 113 -6.50 -5.20 17.21
N PHE A 114 -5.98 -3.99 17.12
CA PHE A 114 -6.31 -3.04 16.08
C PHE A 114 -5.06 -2.77 15.27
N ILE A 115 -5.05 -3.25 14.02
CA ILE A 115 -3.87 -3.21 13.17
C ILE A 115 -3.94 -2.01 12.26
N ILE A 116 -2.89 -1.19 12.27
CA ILE A 116 -2.76 -0.03 11.38
C ILE A 116 -1.49 -0.22 10.56
N CYS A 117 -1.65 -0.28 9.23
CA CYS A 117 -0.56 -0.38 8.28
C CYS A 117 -0.35 0.94 7.56
N VAL A 118 0.86 1.16 7.09
CA VAL A 118 1.21 2.32 6.27
C VAL A 118 1.74 1.86 4.92
N ALA A 119 1.55 2.68 3.90
CA ALA A 119 2.07 2.44 2.56
C ALA A 119 2.72 3.70 2.03
N ASN A 120 3.87 3.53 1.37
CA ASN A 120 4.46 4.54 0.52
C ASN A 120 4.46 4.01 -0.91
N VAL A 121 3.92 4.79 -1.81
CA VAL A 121 3.74 4.41 -3.22
C VAL A 121 4.55 5.38 -4.07
N SER A 122 5.58 4.86 -4.74
CA SER A 122 6.39 5.63 -5.68
C SER A 122 5.93 5.32 -7.10
N VAL A 123 5.71 6.36 -7.87
CA VAL A 123 5.20 6.27 -9.25
C VAL A 123 6.19 6.89 -10.20
N GLY A 124 6.40 6.22 -11.33
CA GLY A 124 7.31 6.68 -12.36
C GLY A 124 7.28 5.78 -13.59
N TYR A 125 8.41 5.65 -14.22
CA TYR A 125 8.54 4.79 -15.40
C TYR A 125 9.96 4.29 -15.61
#